data_e71c85162ff7d2aae6b4e141370cbd05
#
_entry.id   e71c85162ff7d2aae6b4e141370cbd05
#
_cell.length_a   1.000
_cell.length_b   1.000
_cell.length_c   1.000
_cell.angle_alpha   90.00
_cell.angle_beta   90.00
_cell.angle_gamma   90.00
#
_symmetry.space_group_name_H-M   'P 1'
#
loop_
_entity.id
_entity.type
_entity.pdbx_description
1 polymer ?
#
loop_
_entity_poly.entity_id
_entity_poly.type
_entity_poly.pdbx_seq_one_letter_code
_entity_poly.pdbx_strand_id
1 'polypeptide(L)' 'MSYVNPAIREAFESLSIDLKNEILSREIRLETMSDLIQALEQISRGE' A
#
# COMPACT_ATOMS: atom_id res chain seq x y z
N MET A 1 -6.41 9.82 6.22
CA MET A 1 -6.17 8.52 6.88
C MET A 1 -6.16 7.42 5.84
N SER A 2 -5.15 6.54 5.90
CA SER A 2 -5.04 5.44 4.95
C SER A 2 -6.09 4.37 5.21
N TYR A 3 -6.46 3.66 4.17
CA TYR A 3 -7.43 2.57 4.25
C TYR A 3 -6.94 1.38 3.44
N VAL A 4 -7.03 0.20 4.01
CA VAL A 4 -6.70 -1.05 3.34
C VAL A 4 -7.92 -1.98 3.39
N ASN A 5 -8.46 -2.30 2.21
CA ASN A 5 -9.60 -3.20 2.11
C ASN A 5 -9.24 -4.57 2.70
N PRO A 6 -10.08 -5.14 3.57
CA PRO A 6 -9.80 -6.45 4.15
C PRO A 6 -9.51 -7.54 3.12
N ALA A 7 -10.09 -7.42 1.91
CA ALA A 7 -9.87 -8.41 0.86
C ALA A 7 -8.42 -8.47 0.39
N ILE A 8 -7.64 -7.40 0.58
CA ILE A 8 -6.23 -7.37 0.19
C ILE A 8 -5.31 -7.19 1.39
N ARG A 9 -5.86 -7.27 2.60
CA ARG A 9 -5.09 -7.07 3.82
C ARG A 9 -3.93 -8.04 3.93
N GLU A 10 -4.14 -9.29 3.56
CA GLU A 10 -3.09 -10.31 3.66
C GLU A 10 -1.89 -9.95 2.77
N ALA A 11 -2.17 -9.50 1.54
CA ALA A 11 -1.11 -9.08 0.64
C ALA A 11 -0.36 -7.87 1.21
N PHE A 12 -1.10 -6.90 1.76
CA PHE A 12 -0.50 -5.72 2.38
C PHE A 12 0.40 -6.13 3.56
N GLU A 13 -0.09 -7.02 4.42
CA GLU A 13 0.67 -7.42 5.61
C GLU A 13 1.92 -8.23 5.28
N SER A 14 2.00 -8.81 4.07
CA SER A 14 3.18 -9.54 3.65
C SER A 14 4.33 -8.63 3.21
N LEU A 15 4.09 -7.32 3.09
CA LEU A 15 5.13 -6.36 2.71
C LEU A 15 6.08 -6.13 3.87
N SER A 16 7.29 -5.63 3.55
CA SER A 16 8.22 -5.22 4.60
C SER A 16 7.63 -4.08 5.40
N ILE A 17 8.10 -3.92 6.64
CA ILE A 17 7.57 -2.86 7.51
C ILE A 17 7.84 -1.48 6.92
N ASP A 18 8.98 -1.30 6.23
CA ASP A 18 9.30 -0.02 5.62
C ASP A 18 8.30 0.34 4.53
N LEU A 19 7.91 -0.64 3.70
CA LEU A 19 6.92 -0.41 2.65
C LEU A 19 5.54 -0.12 3.24
N LYS A 20 5.16 -0.86 4.27
CA LYS A 20 3.87 -0.62 4.92
C LYS A 20 3.81 0.79 5.51
N ASN A 21 4.88 1.22 6.17
CA ASN A 21 4.92 2.56 6.74
C ASN A 21 4.87 3.63 5.67
N GLU A 22 5.54 3.42 4.56
CA GLU A 22 5.52 4.37 3.44
C GLU A 22 4.11 4.53 2.89
N ILE A 23 3.40 3.42 2.69
CA ILE A 23 2.03 3.46 2.21
C ILE A 23 1.13 4.20 3.21
N LEU A 24 1.27 3.88 4.49
CA LEU A 24 0.42 4.49 5.51
C LEU A 24 0.65 5.99 5.64
N SER A 25 1.88 6.44 5.42
CA SER A 25 2.21 7.87 5.52
C SER A 25 1.66 8.67 4.33
N ARG A 26 1.29 8.02 3.24
CA ARG A 26 0.81 8.69 2.02
C ARG A 26 -0.69 8.93 1.99
N GLU A 27 -1.41 8.43 2.99
CA GLU A 27 -2.88 8.60 3.08
C GLU A 27 -3.58 8.08 1.82
N ILE A 28 -3.29 6.83 1.45
CA ILE A 28 -3.82 6.19 0.26
C ILE A 28 -4.98 5.27 0.61
N ARG A 29 -5.96 5.15 -0.30
CA ARG A 29 -7.02 4.15 -0.18
C ARG A 29 -6.66 2.95 -1.04
N LEU A 30 -6.45 1.81 -0.41
CA LEU A 30 -6.14 0.56 -1.11
C LEU A 30 -7.39 -0.32 -1.12
N GLU A 31 -8.16 -0.22 -2.19
CA GLU A 31 -9.41 -0.97 -2.33
C GLU A 31 -9.20 -2.27 -3.10
N THR A 32 -8.24 -2.28 -4.03
CA THR A 32 -7.99 -3.43 -4.89
C THR A 32 -6.50 -3.73 -4.95
N MET A 33 -6.16 -4.91 -5.48
CA MET A 33 -4.74 -5.25 -5.70
C MET A 33 -4.09 -4.29 -6.68
N SER A 34 -4.85 -3.81 -7.66
CA SER A 34 -4.33 -2.81 -8.60
C SER A 34 -3.89 -1.56 -7.87
N ASP A 35 -4.67 -1.10 -6.88
CA ASP A 35 -4.32 0.06 -6.08
C ASP A 35 -3.00 -0.18 -5.33
N LEU A 36 -2.85 -1.36 -4.76
CA LEU A 36 -1.62 -1.71 -4.03
C LEU A 36 -0.42 -1.71 -4.96
N ILE A 37 -0.55 -2.31 -6.13
CA ILE A 37 0.53 -2.36 -7.10
C ILE A 37 0.94 -0.96 -7.54
N GLN A 38 -0.04 -0.08 -7.80
CA GLN A 38 0.25 1.29 -8.19
C GLN A 38 1.00 2.04 -7.09
N ALA A 39 0.60 1.83 -5.83
CA ALA A 39 1.28 2.47 -4.71
C ALA A 39 2.74 2.01 -4.63
N LEU A 40 2.98 0.73 -4.79
CA LEU A 40 4.33 0.19 -4.75
C LEU A 40 5.19 0.72 -5.91
N GLU A 41 4.59 0.87 -7.08
CA GLU A 41 5.30 1.44 -8.23
C GLU A 41 5.72 2.87 -7.96
N GLN A 42 4.82 3.67 -7.38
CA GLN A 42 5.15 5.06 -7.06
C GLN A 42 6.30 5.14 -6.06
N ILE A 43 6.27 4.29 -5.04
CA ILE A 43 7.32 4.27 -4.04
C ILE A 43 8.66 3.89 -4.68
N SER A 44 8.67 2.91 -5.57
CA SER A 44 9.90 2.46 -6.21
C SER A 44 10.49 3.51 -7.14
N ARG A 45 9.65 4.42 -7.65
CA ARG A 45 10.12 5.53 -8.49
C ARG A 45 10.56 6.73 -7.67
N GLY A 46 10.35 6.70 -6.37
CA GLY A 46 10.66 7.85 -5.51
C GLY A 46 9.61 8.95 -5.55
N GLU A 47 8.41 8.61 -5.99
CA GLU A 47 7.31 9.60 -6.07
C GLU A 47 6.52 9.71 -4.79
#